data_2370adb891e84326b7da15e09802addc
#
_entry.id   2370adb891e84326b7da15e09802addc
#
_cell.length_a   1.000
_cell.length_b   1.000
_cell.length_c   1.000
_cell.angle_alpha   90.00
_cell.angle_beta   90.00
_cell.angle_gamma   90.00
#
_symmetry.space_group_name_H-M   'P 1'
#
loop_
_entity.id
_entity.type
_entity.pdbx_description
1 polymer ?
#
loop_
_entity_poly.entity_id
_entity_poly.type
_entity_poly.pdbx_seq_one_letter_code
_entity_poly.pdbx_strand_id
1 'polypeptide(L)'
;MKKNFPMITLAIGATLFVLGVIYLFLLRFEAGDVYPPYSSLRADPLGTMAWYESLQRMPGLTVRRDMSSTSQLPEGKDATYLHLAADESDWQWVSADLLHEIETFATRGGRLVITMYPVTGKSYFSLPPPGFVTPTNAPATNAPATKSGKKSSSKRAKPTSNETSNRISLQKRWGVEFARVALKQGANDAYEPAEVLNQTDLPLPEKLDWHSALVLTNLDAAWTPIYQRSNHAVVVERKFDRGSVVIATDSYFLSNEAMWKDRQPALLAWCLGPAATVFFDEAHLGVVEESGIAVLMRRYRLTGLVAGLLVLALLFIWKNATSLVPPPAAARSDGSIAGRDATAGFVNLLRRNIAPRDLLNVIFDEWTKALLHRRNVRIASVDHAQTIMETERARPATARQPVQTYREIARALKSSEFRVPSSELSPSAYQTTKPGAQI
;
A
#
# COMPACT_ATOMS: atom_id res chain seq x y z
N MET A 1 -36.97 -14.98 -19.08
CA MET A 1 -36.40 -14.23 -17.93
C MET A 1 -35.12 -14.82 -17.32
N LYS A 2 -34.68 -16.05 -17.62
CA LYS A 2 -33.47 -16.67 -16.98
C LYS A 2 -32.10 -16.27 -17.58
N LYS A 3 -32.04 -15.54 -18.70
CA LYS A 3 -30.79 -15.31 -19.45
C LYS A 3 -29.95 -14.12 -18.93
N ASN A 4 -30.53 -13.19 -18.17
CA ASN A 4 -29.84 -11.99 -17.69
C ASN A 4 -29.41 -12.08 -16.21
N PHE A 5 -29.72 -13.18 -15.52
CA PHE A 5 -29.42 -13.37 -14.11
C PHE A 5 -27.91 -13.28 -13.79
N PRO A 6 -27.00 -13.92 -14.54
CA PRO A 6 -25.57 -13.82 -14.26
C PRO A 6 -25.00 -12.42 -14.53
N MET A 7 -25.59 -11.67 -15.46
CA MET A 7 -25.14 -10.29 -15.75
C MET A 7 -25.61 -9.31 -14.68
N ILE A 8 -26.80 -9.51 -14.12
CA ILE A 8 -27.32 -8.68 -13.01
C ILE A 8 -26.54 -8.96 -11.74
N THR A 9 -26.23 -10.23 -11.42
CA THR A 9 -25.41 -10.58 -10.24
C THR A 9 -23.98 -10.04 -10.35
N LEU A 10 -23.38 -10.07 -11.54
CA LEU A 10 -22.06 -9.47 -11.79
C LEU A 10 -22.10 -7.95 -11.61
N ALA A 11 -23.13 -7.28 -12.14
CA ALA A 11 -23.30 -5.83 -11.99
C ALA A 11 -23.48 -5.42 -10.53
N ILE A 12 -24.31 -6.16 -9.77
CA ILE A 12 -24.49 -5.92 -8.33
C ILE A 12 -23.17 -6.16 -7.58
N GLY A 13 -22.45 -7.24 -7.87
CA GLY A 13 -21.15 -7.52 -7.27
C GLY A 13 -20.12 -6.44 -7.55
N ALA A 14 -20.03 -5.95 -8.79
CA ALA A 14 -19.15 -4.85 -9.17
C ALA A 14 -19.53 -3.54 -8.46
N THR A 15 -20.82 -3.23 -8.36
CA THR A 15 -21.30 -2.03 -7.65
C THR A 15 -20.99 -2.10 -6.16
N LEU A 16 -21.21 -3.25 -5.50
CA LEU A 16 -20.86 -3.44 -4.09
C LEU A 16 -19.36 -3.37 -3.86
N PHE A 17 -18.54 -3.91 -4.78
CA PHE A 17 -17.10 -3.80 -4.71
C PHE A 17 -16.64 -2.34 -4.81
N VAL A 18 -17.16 -1.56 -5.75
CA VAL A 18 -16.84 -0.14 -5.91
C VAL A 18 -17.28 0.66 -4.68
N LEU A 19 -18.49 0.41 -4.16
CA LEU A 19 -18.96 1.05 -2.93
C LEU A 19 -18.09 0.66 -1.72
N GLY A 20 -17.67 -0.60 -1.62
CA GLY A 20 -16.74 -1.07 -0.58
C GLY A 20 -15.38 -0.38 -0.66
N VAL A 21 -14.84 -0.22 -1.86
CA VAL A 21 -13.57 0.52 -2.08
C VAL A 21 -13.75 2.00 -1.71
N ILE A 22 -14.83 2.65 -2.14
CA ILE A 22 -15.12 4.04 -1.77
C ILE A 22 -15.27 4.17 -0.25
N TYR A 23 -15.97 3.27 0.41
CA TYR A 23 -16.14 3.25 1.86
C TYR A 23 -14.79 3.08 2.59
N LEU A 24 -13.92 2.17 2.14
CA LEU A 24 -12.57 2.01 2.67
C LEU A 24 -11.72 3.27 2.49
N PHE A 25 -11.83 3.93 1.34
CA PHE A 25 -11.16 5.22 1.12
C PHE A 25 -11.70 6.29 2.07
N LEU A 26 -13.02 6.41 2.24
CA LEU A 26 -13.63 7.39 3.16
C LEU A 26 -13.19 7.13 4.60
N LEU A 27 -13.19 5.87 5.07
CA LEU A 27 -12.70 5.51 6.40
C LEU A 27 -11.23 5.92 6.60
N ARG A 28 -10.40 5.74 5.57
CA ARG A 28 -8.99 6.13 5.65
C ARG A 28 -8.80 7.65 5.61
N PHE A 29 -9.65 8.35 4.88
CA PHE A 29 -9.64 9.81 4.86
C PHE A 29 -10.20 10.43 6.14
N GLU A 30 -11.20 9.80 6.79
CA GLU A 30 -11.71 10.22 8.11
C GLU A 30 -10.73 9.93 9.24
N ALA A 31 -9.98 8.82 9.18
CA ALA A 31 -8.94 8.51 10.15
C ALA A 31 -7.75 9.48 10.07
N GLY A 32 -7.53 10.14 8.91
CA GLY A 32 -6.38 10.98 8.63
C GLY A 32 -5.06 10.23 8.77
N ASP A 33 -3.96 10.83 8.35
CA ASP A 33 -2.63 10.37 8.77
C ASP A 33 -2.48 10.77 10.24
N VAL A 34 -2.44 9.79 11.15
CA VAL A 34 -2.28 10.04 12.59
C VAL A 34 -0.82 10.41 12.85
N TYR A 35 -0.52 11.69 12.71
CA TYR A 35 0.79 12.21 13.06
C TYR A 35 0.96 12.29 14.58
N PRO A 36 2.18 12.13 15.09
CA PRO A 36 2.46 12.25 16.52
C PRO A 36 2.11 13.65 17.07
N PRO A 37 1.89 13.78 18.38
CA PRO A 37 1.70 15.09 19.01
C PRO A 37 2.84 16.04 18.67
N TYR A 38 2.52 17.31 18.48
CA TYR A 38 3.44 18.42 18.14
C TYR A 38 4.10 18.31 16.76
N SER A 39 3.72 17.34 15.93
CA SER A 39 4.11 17.36 14.52
C SER A 39 3.49 18.55 13.78
N SER A 40 4.26 19.19 12.91
CA SER A 40 3.77 20.26 12.04
C SER A 40 2.83 19.76 10.91
N LEU A 41 2.70 18.45 10.78
CA LEU A 41 1.74 17.80 9.86
C LEU A 41 0.38 17.56 10.52
N ARG A 42 0.29 17.71 11.84
CA ARG A 42 -0.91 17.40 12.62
C ARG A 42 -1.79 18.64 12.78
N ALA A 43 -3.05 18.53 12.32
CA ALA A 43 -4.00 19.64 12.31
C ALA A 43 -4.88 19.74 13.58
N ASP A 44 -4.94 18.71 14.42
CA ASP A 44 -5.73 18.71 15.66
C ASP A 44 -5.12 19.60 16.75
N PRO A 45 -5.77 19.80 17.90
CA PRO A 45 -5.29 20.66 18.99
C PRO A 45 -3.85 20.38 19.44
N LEU A 46 -3.40 19.11 19.40
CA LEU A 46 -2.06 18.71 19.82
C LEU A 46 -0.99 18.84 18.74
N GLY A 47 -1.33 19.27 17.53
CA GLY A 47 -0.37 19.52 16.45
C GLY A 47 0.23 20.91 16.52
N THR A 48 1.20 21.20 15.63
CA THR A 48 1.81 22.53 15.45
C THR A 48 1.62 23.07 14.01
N MET A 49 0.69 22.50 13.25
CA MET A 49 0.44 22.86 11.86
C MET A 49 0.06 24.35 11.70
N ALA A 50 -0.74 24.88 12.62
CA ALA A 50 -1.15 26.29 12.55
C ALA A 50 0.05 27.25 12.66
N TRP A 51 1.03 26.94 13.52
CA TRP A 51 2.25 27.71 13.63
C TRP A 51 3.10 27.58 12.37
N TYR A 52 3.32 26.34 11.89
CA TYR A 52 4.07 26.06 10.67
C TYR A 52 3.51 26.84 9.46
N GLU A 53 2.20 26.76 9.21
CA GLU A 53 1.54 27.46 8.11
C GLU A 53 1.58 28.99 8.27
N SER A 54 1.47 29.47 9.51
CA SER A 54 1.59 30.90 9.79
C SER A 54 2.98 31.42 9.40
N LEU A 55 4.03 30.69 9.73
CA LEU A 55 5.40 31.02 9.36
C LEU A 55 5.64 30.93 7.86
N GLN A 56 5.06 29.95 7.18
CA GLN A 56 5.17 29.84 5.70
C GLN A 56 4.61 31.06 4.95
N ARG A 57 3.65 31.76 5.56
CA ARG A 57 3.03 32.95 4.97
C ARG A 57 3.81 34.24 5.26
N MET A 58 4.85 34.18 6.10
CA MET A 58 5.66 35.35 6.43
C MET A 58 6.65 35.65 5.30
N PRO A 59 6.68 36.88 4.79
CA PRO A 59 7.64 37.26 3.75
C PRO A 59 9.07 37.24 4.30
N GLY A 60 10.00 36.71 3.51
CA GLY A 60 11.41 36.64 3.89
C GLY A 60 11.80 35.47 4.78
N LEU A 61 10.86 34.62 5.19
CA LEU A 61 11.12 33.44 5.99
C LEU A 61 10.96 32.16 5.14
N THR A 62 11.96 31.28 5.18
CA THR A 62 11.89 29.97 4.56
C THR A 62 11.64 28.91 5.63
N VAL A 63 10.51 28.21 5.55
CA VAL A 63 10.15 27.18 6.54
C VAL A 63 10.17 25.80 5.89
N ARG A 64 10.86 24.87 6.53
CA ARG A 64 11.05 23.49 6.05
C ARG A 64 10.75 22.48 7.15
N ARG A 65 10.32 21.29 6.74
CA ARG A 65 10.26 20.12 7.61
C ARG A 65 11.51 19.29 7.38
N ASP A 66 12.15 18.89 8.46
CA ASP A 66 13.25 17.96 8.42
C ASP A 66 12.74 16.57 8.83
N MET A 67 12.76 15.64 7.88
CA MET A 67 12.40 14.23 8.07
C MET A 67 13.64 13.34 8.04
N SER A 68 14.83 13.93 7.97
CA SER A 68 16.10 13.24 8.09
C SER A 68 16.43 13.01 9.58
N SER A 69 17.50 12.28 9.86
CA SER A 69 17.89 12.03 11.24
C SER A 69 18.36 13.32 11.93
N THR A 70 17.95 13.56 13.16
CA THR A 70 18.40 14.66 14.02
C THR A 70 19.93 14.70 14.19
N SER A 71 20.65 13.65 13.84
CA SER A 71 22.10 13.58 13.88
C SER A 71 22.83 14.38 12.78
N GLN A 72 22.08 14.99 11.85
CA GLN A 72 22.64 15.83 10.80
C GLN A 72 21.92 17.18 10.75
N LEU A 73 22.37 18.11 11.59
CA LEU A 73 21.82 19.45 11.61
C LEU A 73 22.26 20.24 10.34
N PRO A 74 21.43 21.20 9.87
CA PRO A 74 21.79 22.05 8.75
C PRO A 74 23.03 22.92 9.08
N GLU A 75 23.57 23.64 8.08
CA GLU A 75 24.82 24.41 8.23
C GLU A 75 24.83 25.49 9.34
N GLY A 76 23.75 25.75 9.99
CA GLY A 76 23.63 26.64 11.17
C GLY A 76 23.57 28.13 10.86
N LYS A 77 24.07 28.60 9.73
CA LYS A 77 24.08 30.04 9.40
C LYS A 77 22.64 30.51 9.13
N ASP A 78 22.18 31.52 9.90
CA ASP A 78 20.84 32.12 9.80
C ASP A 78 19.71 31.07 9.82
N ALA A 79 19.89 30.01 10.60
CA ALA A 79 18.93 28.91 10.71
C ALA A 79 18.45 28.72 12.15
N THR A 80 17.14 28.50 12.30
CA THR A 80 16.54 28.01 13.55
C THR A 80 16.05 26.58 13.34
N TYR A 81 16.45 25.71 14.24
CA TYR A 81 16.05 24.30 14.27
C TYR A 81 15.15 24.05 15.46
N LEU A 82 13.92 23.61 15.21
CA LEU A 82 12.88 23.40 16.21
C LEU A 82 12.71 21.90 16.50
N HIS A 83 13.18 21.46 17.65
CA HIS A 83 13.07 20.09 18.16
C HIS A 83 11.97 20.08 19.22
N LEU A 84 10.73 19.80 18.79
CA LEU A 84 9.54 20.02 19.60
C LEU A 84 9.05 18.73 20.26
N ALA A 85 8.60 18.85 21.53
CA ALA A 85 8.05 17.74 22.31
C ALA A 85 9.01 16.55 22.48
N ALA A 86 10.26 16.86 22.75
CA ALA A 86 11.28 15.87 23.05
C ALA A 86 10.93 15.07 24.32
N ASP A 87 11.31 13.80 24.35
CA ASP A 87 11.19 12.99 25.57
C ASP A 87 12.31 13.34 26.56
N GLU A 88 11.95 13.63 27.81
CA GLU A 88 12.91 13.90 28.89
C GLU A 88 13.96 12.80 29.01
N SER A 89 13.55 11.53 28.88
CA SER A 89 14.44 10.37 29.05
C SER A 89 15.54 10.30 28.00
N ASP A 90 15.26 10.74 26.79
CA ASP A 90 16.24 10.75 25.68
C ASP A 90 17.28 11.86 25.88
N TRP A 91 16.88 12.96 26.50
CA TRP A 91 17.75 14.10 26.75
C TRP A 91 18.55 14.01 28.06
N GLN A 92 18.16 13.14 28.99
CA GLN A 92 19.01 12.88 30.16
C GLN A 92 20.36 12.28 29.80
N TRP A 93 20.37 11.42 28.75
CA TRP A 93 21.55 10.71 28.27
C TRP A 93 21.68 10.84 26.76
N VAL A 94 22.43 11.79 26.31
CA VAL A 94 22.58 12.16 24.89
C VAL A 94 23.90 11.61 24.34
N SER A 95 23.93 11.27 23.05
CA SER A 95 25.18 10.92 22.38
C SER A 95 26.15 12.09 22.41
N ALA A 96 27.42 11.81 22.69
CA ALA A 96 28.49 12.83 22.64
C ALA A 96 28.60 13.48 21.26
N ASP A 97 28.37 12.71 20.21
CA ASP A 97 28.43 13.17 18.82
C ASP A 97 27.30 14.15 18.53
N LEU A 98 26.08 13.86 19.01
CA LEU A 98 24.94 14.77 18.84
C LEU A 98 25.16 16.09 19.61
N LEU A 99 25.66 16.04 20.85
CA LEU A 99 25.98 17.27 21.59
C LEU A 99 27.05 18.10 20.90
N HIS A 100 28.07 17.47 20.34
CA HIS A 100 29.10 18.15 19.55
C HIS A 100 28.52 18.77 18.27
N GLU A 101 27.64 18.07 17.59
CA GLU A 101 26.95 18.59 16.40
C GLU A 101 26.12 19.82 16.73
N ILE A 102 25.33 19.76 17.85
CA ILE A 102 24.53 20.88 18.33
C ILE A 102 25.41 22.08 18.67
N GLU A 103 26.50 21.86 19.41
CA GLU A 103 27.44 22.92 19.77
C GLU A 103 28.08 23.56 18.52
N THR A 104 28.43 22.74 17.54
CA THR A 104 28.96 23.18 16.24
C THR A 104 27.92 23.99 15.46
N PHE A 105 26.68 23.52 15.40
CA PHE A 105 25.57 24.23 14.77
C PHE A 105 25.36 25.62 15.40
N ALA A 106 25.32 25.67 16.76
CA ALA A 106 25.15 26.91 17.47
C ALA A 106 26.35 27.88 17.29
N THR A 107 27.59 27.38 17.34
CA THR A 107 28.78 28.27 17.13
C THR A 107 28.80 28.86 15.73
N ARG A 108 28.28 28.20 14.71
CA ARG A 108 28.14 28.72 13.35
C ARG A 108 27.04 29.77 13.20
N GLY A 109 26.24 30.03 14.23
CA GLY A 109 25.15 31.01 14.23
C GLY A 109 23.76 30.42 14.16
N GLY A 110 23.63 29.11 14.29
CA GLY A 110 22.34 28.44 14.37
C GLY A 110 21.69 28.65 15.75
N ARG A 111 20.35 28.66 15.75
CA ARG A 111 19.53 28.62 16.95
C ARG A 111 18.81 27.30 17.07
N LEU A 112 19.08 26.53 18.11
CA LEU A 112 18.36 25.30 18.41
C LEU A 112 17.36 25.54 19.52
N VAL A 113 16.10 25.22 19.30
CA VAL A 113 15.03 25.30 20.29
C VAL A 113 14.54 23.88 20.59
N ILE A 114 14.80 23.43 21.79
CA ILE A 114 14.37 22.13 22.30
C ILE A 114 13.23 22.36 23.27
N THR A 115 12.06 21.80 22.98
CA THR A 115 10.95 21.85 23.93
C THR A 115 10.57 20.43 24.34
N MET A 116 10.26 20.24 25.63
CA MET A 116 9.92 18.93 26.18
C MET A 116 8.45 18.64 26.01
N TYR A 117 8.11 17.37 25.88
CA TYR A 117 6.72 16.93 25.96
C TYR A 117 6.15 17.28 27.36
N PRO A 118 4.98 17.95 27.46
CA PRO A 118 4.42 18.35 28.74
C PRO A 118 4.07 17.13 29.61
N VAL A 119 4.56 17.11 30.85
CA VAL A 119 4.32 16.04 31.82
C VAL A 119 3.47 16.61 32.97
N THR A 120 2.29 16.07 33.21
CA THR A 120 1.35 16.60 34.20
C THR A 120 1.54 16.05 35.61
N GLY A 121 2.58 15.27 35.87
CA GLY A 121 2.94 14.79 37.23
C GLY A 121 2.34 13.42 37.60
N LYS A 122 1.29 12.93 36.95
CA LYS A 122 0.92 11.52 36.98
C LYS A 122 1.75 10.80 35.94
N SER A 123 2.54 9.82 36.33
CA SER A 123 3.27 8.97 35.42
C SER A 123 2.27 8.17 34.57
N TYR A 124 1.79 8.77 33.51
CA TYR A 124 1.12 8.03 32.43
C TYR A 124 2.17 7.38 31.55
N PHE A 125 3.02 6.55 32.15
CA PHE A 125 3.68 5.52 31.39
C PHE A 125 2.57 4.58 30.90
N SER A 126 2.39 4.54 29.58
CA SER A 126 1.58 3.60 28.82
C SER A 126 0.10 3.91 28.56
N LEU A 127 -0.22 5.12 28.15
CA LEU A 127 -1.36 5.24 27.23
C LEU A 127 -0.80 5.75 25.90
N PRO A 128 -0.90 4.96 24.82
CA PRO A 128 -0.68 5.51 23.48
C PRO A 128 -1.66 6.67 23.29
N PRO A 129 -1.27 7.71 22.54
CA PRO A 129 -2.14 8.85 22.30
C PRO A 129 -3.51 8.35 21.80
N PRO A 130 -4.62 9.02 22.15
CA PRO A 130 -5.95 8.63 21.72
C PRO A 130 -5.97 8.57 20.18
N GLY A 131 -6.17 7.38 19.63
CA GLY A 131 -6.07 7.08 18.21
C GLY A 131 -5.04 5.99 17.84
N PHE A 132 -4.12 5.66 18.75
CA PHE A 132 -3.25 4.48 18.58
C PHE A 132 -4.00 3.23 19.03
N VAL A 133 -4.68 2.55 18.12
CA VAL A 133 -5.25 1.23 18.37
C VAL A 133 -4.10 0.22 18.40
N THR A 134 -3.58 -0.06 19.61
CA THR A 134 -2.83 -1.29 19.80
C THR A 134 -3.78 -2.44 19.53
N PRO A 135 -3.41 -3.44 18.73
CA PRO A 135 -4.22 -4.64 18.60
C PRO A 135 -4.32 -5.28 20.00
N THR A 136 -5.48 -5.13 20.61
CA THR A 136 -5.81 -5.70 21.91
C THR A 136 -5.77 -7.21 21.75
N ASN A 137 -4.82 -7.86 22.39
CA ASN A 137 -4.86 -9.29 22.60
C ASN A 137 -6.16 -9.64 23.32
N ALA A 138 -7.00 -10.43 22.66
CA ALA A 138 -8.20 -11.00 23.24
C ALA A 138 -7.88 -11.77 24.54
N PRO A 139 -8.84 -11.89 25.47
CA PRO A 139 -8.63 -12.49 26.77
C PRO A 139 -8.19 -13.96 26.62
N ALA A 140 -7.22 -14.34 27.44
CA ALA A 140 -6.70 -15.68 27.53
C ALA A 140 -7.80 -16.68 27.94
N THR A 141 -8.32 -17.41 26.96
CA THR A 141 -9.06 -18.66 27.22
C THR A 141 -8.05 -19.79 27.30
N ASN A 142 -8.00 -20.46 28.43
CA ASN A 142 -7.19 -21.65 28.64
C ASN A 142 -7.56 -22.76 27.66
N ALA A 143 -6.68 -23.07 26.71
CA ALA A 143 -6.70 -24.30 25.94
C ALA A 143 -5.24 -24.74 25.65
N PRO A 144 -4.96 -26.05 25.62
CA PRO A 144 -3.60 -26.60 25.74
C PRO A 144 -2.77 -26.44 24.46
N ALA A 145 -1.46 -26.34 24.67
CA ALA A 145 -0.42 -26.11 23.71
C ALA A 145 -0.39 -27.12 22.56
N THR A 146 -0.55 -26.63 21.33
CA THR A 146 -0.09 -27.35 20.12
C THR A 146 1.02 -26.54 19.47
N LYS A 147 2.20 -27.14 19.35
CA LYS A 147 3.39 -26.61 18.69
C LYS A 147 3.17 -26.57 17.18
N SER A 148 3.22 -25.42 16.55
CA SER A 148 3.80 -25.19 15.21
C SER A 148 3.50 -23.78 14.71
N GLY A 149 4.49 -23.08 14.16
CA GLY A 149 4.27 -21.87 13.37
C GLY A 149 5.28 -20.75 13.65
N LYS A 150 6.25 -20.60 12.75
CA LYS A 150 7.27 -19.56 12.71
C LYS A 150 6.69 -18.17 12.99
N LYS A 151 7.06 -17.55 14.09
CA LYS A 151 6.87 -16.13 14.40
C LYS A 151 7.84 -15.30 13.54
N SER A 152 7.31 -14.54 12.60
CA SER A 152 7.96 -13.36 12.07
C SER A 152 7.93 -12.27 13.15
N SER A 153 8.93 -12.25 14.01
CA SER A 153 9.16 -11.12 14.92
C SER A 153 9.87 -10.02 14.13
N SER A 154 9.19 -8.90 13.90
CA SER A 154 9.83 -7.63 13.63
C SER A 154 10.80 -7.38 14.79
N LYS A 155 12.08 -7.67 14.56
CA LYS A 155 13.16 -7.33 15.47
C LYS A 155 13.28 -5.80 15.47
N ARG A 156 12.72 -5.13 16.49
CA ARG A 156 13.24 -3.84 16.93
C ARG A 156 14.74 -4.08 17.15
N ALA A 157 15.57 -3.44 16.34
CA ALA A 157 17.01 -3.57 16.42
C ALA A 157 17.42 -3.29 17.89
N LYS A 158 18.01 -4.28 18.57
CA LYS A 158 18.70 -4.03 19.82
C LYS A 158 19.81 -3.04 19.49
N PRO A 159 19.93 -1.93 20.25
CA PRO A 159 21.07 -1.03 20.07
C PRO A 159 22.34 -1.88 20.17
N THR A 160 23.18 -1.75 19.17
CA THR A 160 24.49 -2.41 19.13
C THR A 160 25.26 -1.95 20.35
N SER A 161 25.98 -2.84 21.02
CA SER A 161 26.71 -2.59 22.25
C SER A 161 27.71 -1.43 22.20
N ASN A 162 28.02 -0.86 21.03
CA ASN A 162 28.83 0.32 20.83
C ASN A 162 28.07 1.65 21.00
N GLU A 163 26.76 1.69 20.82
CA GLU A 163 25.96 2.93 21.00
C GLU A 163 25.77 3.30 22.49
N THR A 164 25.82 2.34 23.39
CA THR A 164 25.66 2.59 24.83
C THR A 164 26.92 3.21 25.47
N SER A 165 28.08 3.07 24.84
CA SER A 165 29.36 3.53 25.40
C SER A 165 29.66 5.03 25.16
N ASN A 166 28.91 5.72 24.27
CA ASN A 166 29.15 7.11 23.90
C ASN A 166 28.07 8.09 24.40
N ARG A 167 27.20 7.66 25.35
CA ARG A 167 26.18 8.54 25.94
C ARG A 167 26.73 9.31 27.12
N ILE A 168 26.53 10.62 27.12
CA ILE A 168 26.94 11.54 28.17
C ILE A 168 25.70 12.13 28.83
N SER A 169 25.72 12.28 30.17
CA SER A 169 24.66 12.98 30.87
C SER A 169 24.65 14.46 30.48
N LEU A 170 23.48 15.00 30.17
CA LEU A 170 23.27 16.41 29.88
C LEU A 170 23.77 17.31 31.05
N GLN A 171 23.55 16.87 32.30
CA GLN A 171 24.07 17.55 33.47
C GLN A 171 25.61 17.68 33.44
N LYS A 172 26.31 16.60 33.07
CA LYS A 172 27.78 16.62 33.03
C LYS A 172 28.35 17.51 31.92
N ARG A 173 27.69 17.60 30.77
CA ARG A 173 28.18 18.35 29.60
C ARG A 173 27.69 19.79 29.59
N TRP A 174 26.42 19.98 29.87
CA TRP A 174 25.77 21.29 29.75
C TRP A 174 25.37 21.88 31.12
N GLY A 175 25.48 21.15 32.25
CA GLY A 175 25.09 21.62 33.55
C GLY A 175 23.57 21.89 33.64
N VAL A 176 22.76 20.99 33.11
CA VAL A 176 21.29 21.07 33.16
C VAL A 176 20.74 19.73 33.58
N GLU A 177 19.85 19.75 34.55
CA GLU A 177 19.16 18.56 35.07
C GLU A 177 17.65 18.78 35.04
N PHE A 178 16.89 17.78 34.67
CA PHE A 178 15.44 17.80 34.70
C PHE A 178 14.95 17.31 36.10
N ALA A 179 14.04 18.06 36.68
CA ALA A 179 13.32 17.67 37.88
C ALA A 179 11.81 17.82 37.68
N ARG A 180 11.03 17.31 38.60
CA ARG A 180 9.56 17.38 38.55
C ARG A 180 8.99 18.09 39.75
N VAL A 181 8.21 19.14 39.52
CA VAL A 181 7.41 19.85 40.52
C VAL A 181 5.95 19.68 40.13
N ALA A 182 5.18 18.96 40.93
CA ALA A 182 3.80 18.63 40.63
C ALA A 182 2.96 19.88 40.30
N LEU A 183 2.08 19.79 39.33
CA LEU A 183 1.05 20.78 39.07
C LEU A 183 -0.07 20.66 40.11
N LYS A 184 -0.74 21.74 40.37
CA LYS A 184 -1.94 21.71 41.23
C LYS A 184 -3.03 20.88 40.55
N GLN A 185 -3.76 20.12 41.37
CA GLN A 185 -4.92 19.38 40.89
C GLN A 185 -6.16 20.25 41.09
N GLY A 186 -6.87 20.53 40.01
CA GLY A 186 -8.16 21.17 40.00
C GLY A 186 -9.31 20.20 40.26
N ALA A 187 -10.53 20.68 40.17
CA ALA A 187 -11.72 19.84 40.21
C ALA A 187 -11.71 18.78 39.10
N ASN A 188 -12.24 17.59 39.36
CA ASN A 188 -12.36 16.49 38.39
C ASN A 188 -11.03 15.86 37.91
N ASP A 189 -10.00 15.82 38.79
CA ASP A 189 -8.69 15.26 38.41
C ASP A 189 -7.96 16.00 37.27
N ALA A 190 -8.49 17.10 36.79
CA ALA A 190 -7.80 17.97 35.84
C ALA A 190 -6.65 18.69 36.55
N TYR A 191 -5.54 18.90 35.88
CA TYR A 191 -4.46 19.74 36.39
C TYR A 191 -4.75 21.22 36.10
N GLU A 192 -4.26 22.09 36.97
CA GLU A 192 -4.23 23.54 36.74
C GLU A 192 -2.85 23.91 36.18
N PRO A 193 -2.77 24.70 35.07
CA PRO A 193 -1.50 25.24 34.63
C PRO A 193 -0.80 26.03 35.71
N ALA A 194 0.52 25.96 35.72
CA ALA A 194 1.31 26.73 36.67
C ALA A 194 1.68 28.10 36.08
N GLU A 195 1.54 29.18 36.87
CA GLU A 195 2.04 30.48 36.45
C GLU A 195 3.57 30.47 36.45
N VAL A 196 4.16 30.94 35.31
CA VAL A 196 5.60 31.18 35.18
C VAL A 196 5.86 32.66 34.89
N LEU A 197 6.97 33.18 35.45
CA LEU A 197 7.31 34.59 35.36
C LEU A 197 8.54 34.82 34.53
N ASN A 198 8.51 35.86 33.70
CA ASN A 198 9.68 36.33 32.96
C ASN A 198 10.73 36.89 33.93
N GLN A 199 11.97 36.48 33.71
CA GLN A 199 13.12 36.87 34.55
C GLN A 199 14.06 37.85 33.83
N THR A 200 13.65 38.32 32.67
CA THR A 200 14.51 39.13 31.77
C THR A 200 13.83 40.44 31.39
N ASP A 201 14.60 41.42 30.93
CA ASP A 201 14.08 42.65 30.35
C ASP A 201 13.69 42.52 28.90
N LEU A 202 13.63 41.29 28.35
CA LEU A 202 13.18 41.06 27.00
C LEU A 202 11.69 41.39 26.85
N PRO A 203 11.26 41.88 25.65
CA PRO A 203 9.85 42.20 25.41
C PRO A 203 9.00 40.94 25.23
N LEU A 204 8.99 40.11 26.26
CA LEU A 204 8.24 38.88 26.39
C LEU A 204 7.07 39.05 27.36
N PRO A 205 6.02 38.21 27.29
CA PRO A 205 4.95 38.22 28.27
C PRO A 205 5.50 38.10 29.69
N GLU A 206 5.00 38.91 30.60
CA GLU A 206 5.40 38.89 32.00
C GLU A 206 5.06 37.57 32.67
N LYS A 207 3.90 37.00 32.31
CA LYS A 207 3.35 35.76 32.84
C LYS A 207 2.88 34.86 31.73
N LEU A 208 3.03 33.55 31.94
CA LEU A 208 2.52 32.51 31.06
C LEU A 208 1.92 31.37 31.89
N ASP A 209 0.92 30.70 31.32
CA ASP A 209 0.41 29.44 31.82
C ASP A 209 1.27 28.27 31.32
N TRP A 210 1.80 27.47 32.24
CA TRP A 210 2.74 26.40 32.01
C TRP A 210 2.10 25.04 32.28
N HIS A 211 2.06 24.19 31.27
CA HIS A 211 1.30 22.93 31.29
C HIS A 211 2.17 21.71 31.64
N SER A 212 3.42 21.93 32.07
CA SER A 212 4.34 20.85 32.38
C SER A 212 4.78 20.89 33.85
N ALA A 213 4.88 19.72 34.46
CA ALA A 213 5.48 19.53 35.76
C ALA A 213 7.02 19.51 35.70
N LEU A 214 7.61 19.46 34.55
CA LEU A 214 9.07 19.50 34.37
C LEU A 214 9.60 20.89 34.68
N VAL A 215 10.73 20.89 35.38
CA VAL A 215 11.52 22.09 35.68
C VAL A 215 13.00 21.77 35.47
N LEU A 216 13.80 22.80 35.31
CA LEU A 216 15.26 22.70 35.18
C LEU A 216 15.93 23.07 36.50
N THR A 217 16.88 22.25 36.94
CA THR A 217 17.67 22.41 38.16
C THR A 217 19.15 22.27 37.84
N ASN A 218 19.99 22.60 38.84
CA ASN A 218 21.46 22.48 38.73
C ASN A 218 22.03 23.16 37.48
N LEU A 219 21.50 24.38 37.19
CA LEU A 219 21.93 25.14 36.02
C LEU A 219 23.34 25.67 36.17
N ASP A 220 24.19 25.41 35.16
CA ASP A 220 25.48 26.08 35.02
C ASP A 220 25.27 27.59 34.77
N ALA A 221 26.23 28.41 35.20
CA ALA A 221 26.21 29.88 35.04
C ALA A 221 26.17 30.32 33.55
N ALA A 222 26.47 29.45 32.63
CA ALA A 222 26.35 29.69 31.17
C ALA A 222 24.90 29.76 30.71
N TRP A 223 23.95 29.31 31.47
CA TRP A 223 22.52 29.34 31.15
C TRP A 223 21.85 30.57 31.72
N THR A 224 21.12 31.30 30.92
CA THR A 224 20.29 32.43 31.34
C THR A 224 18.85 31.96 31.47
N PRO A 225 18.24 31.98 32.66
CA PRO A 225 16.84 31.71 32.87
C PRO A 225 15.98 32.80 32.19
N ILE A 226 15.05 32.42 31.33
CA ILE A 226 14.12 33.32 30.67
C ILE A 226 12.79 33.34 31.44
N TYR A 227 12.25 32.13 31.74
CA TYR A 227 11.08 31.97 32.56
C TYR A 227 11.34 31.07 33.74
N GLN A 228 10.74 31.42 34.87
CA GLN A 228 10.83 30.62 36.09
C GLN A 228 9.43 30.33 36.69
N ARG A 229 9.31 29.14 37.20
CA ARG A 229 8.20 28.69 38.07
C ARG A 229 8.66 28.60 39.48
N SER A 230 8.11 29.45 40.35
CA SER A 230 8.60 29.57 41.75
C SER A 230 10.11 29.89 41.75
N ASN A 231 10.95 28.95 42.07
CA ASN A 231 12.41 29.13 42.11
C ASN A 231 13.16 28.22 41.12
N HIS A 232 12.45 27.60 40.16
CA HIS A 232 13.03 26.71 39.16
C HIS A 232 12.87 27.27 37.78
N ALA A 233 13.92 27.20 36.96
CA ALA A 233 13.82 27.62 35.58
C ALA A 233 12.98 26.63 34.75
N VAL A 234 12.19 27.15 33.81
CA VAL A 234 11.38 26.36 32.88
C VAL A 234 11.72 26.65 31.42
N VAL A 235 12.26 27.84 31.16
CA VAL A 235 12.86 28.20 29.87
C VAL A 235 14.22 28.79 30.12
N VAL A 236 15.24 28.25 29.46
CA VAL A 236 16.63 28.73 29.55
C VAL A 236 17.24 28.89 28.18
N GLU A 237 18.15 29.86 28.09
CA GLU A 237 18.95 30.07 26.86
C GLU A 237 20.44 30.02 27.22
N ARG A 238 21.23 29.36 26.38
CA ARG A 238 22.68 29.40 26.41
C ARG A 238 23.21 29.88 25.07
N LYS A 239 24.07 30.89 25.10
CA LYS A 239 24.73 31.43 23.92
C LYS A 239 25.99 30.64 23.59
N PHE A 240 26.21 30.40 22.31
CA PHE A 240 27.38 29.76 21.75
C PHE A 240 27.93 30.66 20.63
N ASP A 241 28.92 31.44 20.91
CA ASP A 241 29.50 32.39 19.96
C ASP A 241 28.43 33.23 19.22
N ARG A 242 27.99 32.81 18.02
CA ARG A 242 27.05 33.56 17.20
C ARG A 242 25.60 33.05 17.26
N GLY A 243 25.36 31.89 17.80
CA GLY A 243 24.05 31.29 17.92
C GLY A 243 23.68 30.95 19.36
N SER A 244 22.63 30.18 19.56
CA SER A 244 22.15 29.81 20.88
C SER A 244 21.41 28.48 20.90
N VAL A 245 21.31 27.91 22.08
CA VAL A 245 20.46 26.76 22.39
C VAL A 245 19.45 27.19 23.45
N VAL A 246 18.18 26.92 23.19
CA VAL A 246 17.05 27.16 24.10
C VAL A 246 16.51 25.82 24.54
N ILE A 247 16.25 25.67 25.85
CA ILE A 247 15.54 24.52 26.41
C ILE A 247 14.29 25.02 27.12
N ALA A 248 13.13 24.50 26.75
CA ALA A 248 11.85 24.76 27.40
C ALA A 248 11.25 23.45 27.87
N THR A 249 10.74 23.41 29.09
CA THR A 249 10.17 22.19 29.71
C THR A 249 8.72 21.91 29.30
N ASP A 250 8.17 22.68 28.40
CA ASP A 250 6.79 22.56 27.89
C ASP A 250 6.77 22.87 26.38
N SER A 251 5.95 22.15 25.65
CA SER A 251 5.67 22.40 24.23
C SER A 251 4.26 22.95 23.99
N TYR A 252 3.42 23.01 25.01
CA TYR A 252 2.00 23.37 24.85
C TYR A 252 1.80 24.72 24.18
N PHE A 253 2.60 25.75 24.50
CA PHE A 253 2.50 27.08 23.92
C PHE A 253 2.72 27.13 22.38
N LEU A 254 3.23 26.02 21.81
CA LEU A 254 3.44 25.84 20.36
C LEU A 254 2.29 25.09 19.70
N SER A 255 1.39 24.49 20.47
CA SER A 255 0.30 23.68 19.97
C SER A 255 -0.75 24.49 19.22
N ASN A 256 -1.49 23.83 18.33
CA ASN A 256 -2.64 24.44 17.64
C ASN A 256 -3.68 24.96 18.65
N GLU A 257 -3.84 24.28 19.79
CA GLU A 257 -4.74 24.67 20.85
C GLU A 257 -4.31 25.99 21.48
N ALA A 258 -3.02 26.11 21.87
CA ALA A 258 -2.48 27.36 22.40
C ALA A 258 -2.51 28.50 21.38
N MET A 259 -2.22 28.20 20.11
CA MET A 259 -2.32 29.19 19.03
C MET A 259 -3.73 29.76 18.86
N TRP A 260 -4.76 29.00 19.24
CA TRP A 260 -6.14 29.43 19.19
C TRP A 260 -6.62 30.10 20.48
N LYS A 261 -6.28 29.52 21.66
CA LYS A 261 -6.79 29.95 22.96
C LYS A 261 -5.96 31.05 23.61
N ASP A 262 -4.63 30.91 23.57
CA ASP A 262 -3.68 31.78 24.30
C ASP A 262 -2.40 31.96 23.48
N ARG A 263 -2.54 32.62 22.35
CA ARG A 263 -1.40 32.88 21.45
C ARG A 263 -0.41 33.86 22.06
N GLN A 264 0.85 33.47 22.14
CA GLN A 264 1.96 34.27 22.67
C GLN A 264 2.93 34.70 21.54
N PRO A 265 2.58 35.71 20.70
CA PRO A 265 3.36 36.04 19.51
C PRO A 265 4.81 36.44 19.81
N ALA A 266 5.02 37.18 20.91
CA ALA A 266 6.36 37.61 21.33
C ALA A 266 7.25 36.42 21.69
N LEU A 267 6.71 35.44 22.43
CA LEU A 267 7.45 34.22 22.77
C LEU A 267 7.75 33.38 21.53
N LEU A 268 6.76 33.22 20.63
CA LEU A 268 6.93 32.49 19.37
C LEU A 268 8.02 33.14 18.50
N ALA A 269 8.00 34.47 18.37
CA ALA A 269 8.99 35.23 17.62
C ALA A 269 10.38 35.11 18.27
N TRP A 270 10.45 35.16 19.61
CA TRP A 270 11.71 34.97 20.32
C TRP A 270 12.28 33.57 20.14
N CYS A 271 11.43 32.53 20.12
CA CYS A 271 11.88 31.16 19.80
C CYS A 271 12.52 31.08 18.42
N LEU A 272 11.97 31.78 17.43
CA LEU A 272 12.55 31.80 16.07
C LEU A 272 13.87 32.57 16.01
N GLY A 273 14.01 33.62 16.79
CA GLY A 273 15.17 34.53 16.69
C GLY A 273 15.23 35.25 15.34
N PRO A 274 16.41 35.73 14.93
CA PRO A 274 16.58 36.50 13.69
C PRO A 274 16.77 35.64 12.44
N ALA A 275 16.53 34.34 12.50
CA ALA A 275 16.86 33.41 11.43
C ALA A 275 15.96 33.60 10.20
N ALA A 276 16.56 33.51 9.01
CA ALA A 276 15.83 33.52 7.73
C ALA A 276 15.27 32.14 7.34
N THR A 277 15.81 31.08 7.92
CA THR A 277 15.37 29.71 7.65
C THR A 277 14.97 29.00 8.94
N VAL A 278 13.82 28.34 8.95
CA VAL A 278 13.30 27.59 10.09
C VAL A 278 13.08 26.13 9.70
N PHE A 279 13.63 25.23 10.48
CA PHE A 279 13.44 23.79 10.32
C PHE A 279 12.58 23.23 11.45
N PHE A 280 11.55 22.48 11.12
CA PHE A 280 10.79 21.67 12.05
C PHE A 280 11.31 20.24 12.00
N ASP A 281 11.85 19.75 13.08
CA ASP A 281 12.33 18.38 13.21
C ASP A 281 11.14 17.42 13.36
N GLU A 282 10.83 16.73 12.28
CA GLU A 282 9.77 15.71 12.27
C GLU A 282 10.36 14.30 12.49
N ALA A 283 11.66 14.13 12.24
CA ALA A 283 12.31 12.82 12.30
C ALA A 283 12.30 12.24 13.72
N HIS A 284 12.58 13.06 14.74
CA HIS A 284 12.59 12.59 16.13
C HIS A 284 11.19 12.19 16.64
N LEU A 285 10.13 12.75 16.06
CA LEU A 285 8.75 12.34 16.32
C LEU A 285 8.40 11.00 15.65
N GLY A 286 9.31 10.42 14.88
CA GLY A 286 9.09 9.18 14.14
C GLY A 286 8.36 9.38 12.81
N VAL A 287 8.23 10.62 12.35
CA VAL A 287 7.69 10.91 11.03
C VAL A 287 8.79 10.66 10.00
N VAL A 288 8.71 9.55 9.33
CA VAL A 288 9.59 9.21 8.22
C VAL A 288 8.89 9.57 6.92
N GLU A 289 9.62 10.14 5.97
CA GLU A 289 9.11 10.33 4.61
C GLU A 289 8.92 8.96 3.95
N GLU A 290 7.89 8.21 4.38
CA GLU A 290 7.48 7.03 3.63
C GLU A 290 7.01 7.51 2.26
N SER A 291 7.78 7.18 1.25
CA SER A 291 7.38 7.37 -0.16
C SER A 291 6.24 6.41 -0.50
N GLY A 292 5.10 6.62 0.13
CA GLY A 292 3.87 5.90 -0.17
C GLY A 292 3.52 6.11 -1.65
N ILE A 293 2.93 5.10 -2.29
CA ILE A 293 2.52 5.13 -3.70
C ILE A 293 1.73 6.43 -4.02
N ALA A 294 0.92 6.93 -3.08
CA ALA A 294 0.17 8.17 -3.24
C ALA A 294 1.07 9.43 -3.30
N VAL A 295 2.14 9.49 -2.51
CA VAL A 295 3.13 10.58 -2.52
C VAL A 295 3.94 10.54 -3.81
N LEU A 296 4.41 9.35 -4.21
CA LEU A 296 5.08 9.13 -5.50
C LEU A 296 4.19 9.54 -6.67
N MET A 297 2.90 9.19 -6.66
CA MET A 297 1.94 9.59 -7.68
C MET A 297 1.78 11.10 -7.78
N ARG A 298 1.74 11.83 -6.65
CA ARG A 298 1.67 13.31 -6.64
C ARG A 298 2.99 13.92 -7.09
N ARG A 299 4.13 13.43 -6.58
CA ARG A 299 5.48 13.92 -6.89
C ARG A 299 5.80 13.79 -8.38
N TYR A 300 5.46 12.65 -8.99
CA TYR A 300 5.68 12.41 -10.42
C TYR A 300 4.49 12.78 -11.31
N ARG A 301 3.46 13.43 -10.78
CA ARG A 301 2.23 13.83 -11.50
C ARG A 301 1.59 12.67 -12.29
N LEU A 302 1.64 11.45 -11.72
CA LEU A 302 1.16 10.22 -12.37
C LEU A 302 -0.38 10.11 -12.36
N THR A 303 -1.10 11.09 -11.86
CA THR A 303 -2.58 11.12 -11.84
C THR A 303 -3.17 10.95 -13.24
N GLY A 304 -2.55 11.56 -14.26
CA GLY A 304 -2.94 11.39 -15.67
C GLY A 304 -2.73 9.96 -16.20
N LEU A 305 -1.63 9.31 -15.81
CA LEU A 305 -1.35 7.92 -16.18
C LEU A 305 -2.38 6.97 -15.58
N VAL A 306 -2.72 7.15 -14.30
CA VAL A 306 -3.74 6.31 -13.62
C VAL A 306 -5.13 6.53 -14.22
N ALA A 307 -5.50 7.79 -14.49
CA ALA A 307 -6.75 8.09 -15.18
C ALA A 307 -6.79 7.46 -16.58
N GLY A 308 -5.69 7.52 -17.32
CA GLY A 308 -5.55 6.87 -18.62
C GLY A 308 -5.70 5.35 -18.56
N LEU A 309 -5.07 4.69 -17.57
CA LEU A 309 -5.21 3.26 -17.33
C LEU A 309 -6.65 2.86 -16.96
N LEU A 310 -7.33 3.66 -16.13
CA LEU A 310 -8.74 3.45 -15.78
C LEU A 310 -9.65 3.55 -17.02
N VAL A 311 -9.44 4.56 -17.87
CA VAL A 311 -10.17 4.71 -19.14
C VAL A 311 -9.90 3.51 -20.04
N LEU A 312 -8.66 3.06 -20.14
CA LEU A 312 -8.27 1.90 -20.95
C LEU A 312 -8.90 0.60 -20.44
N ALA A 313 -8.95 0.42 -19.11
CA ALA A 313 -9.63 -0.70 -18.47
C ALA A 313 -11.15 -0.68 -18.74
N LEU A 314 -11.78 0.50 -18.64
CA LEU A 314 -13.19 0.70 -18.98
C LEU A 314 -13.47 0.38 -20.44
N LEU A 315 -12.64 0.85 -21.36
CA LEU A 315 -12.74 0.53 -22.79
C LEU A 315 -12.53 -0.95 -23.06
N PHE A 316 -11.62 -1.60 -22.36
CA PHE A 316 -11.40 -3.04 -22.47
C PHE A 316 -12.62 -3.85 -21.99
N ILE A 317 -13.19 -3.45 -20.84
CA ILE A 317 -14.43 -4.05 -20.33
C ILE A 317 -15.57 -3.81 -21.31
N TRP A 318 -15.71 -2.60 -21.84
CA TRP A 318 -16.74 -2.26 -22.81
C TRP A 318 -16.58 -3.06 -24.10
N LYS A 319 -15.35 -3.18 -24.64
CA LYS A 319 -15.05 -4.01 -25.82
C LYS A 319 -15.43 -5.48 -25.58
N ASN A 320 -15.17 -6.02 -24.39
CA ASN A 320 -15.49 -7.41 -24.08
C ASN A 320 -16.95 -7.63 -23.68
N ALA A 321 -17.63 -6.60 -23.19
CA ALA A 321 -19.05 -6.66 -22.83
C ALA A 321 -19.97 -6.63 -24.08
N THR A 322 -19.54 -6.00 -25.17
CA THR A 322 -20.25 -6.05 -26.45
C THR A 322 -19.80 -7.30 -27.21
N SER A 323 -20.61 -8.35 -27.16
CA SER A 323 -20.43 -9.51 -28.05
C SER A 323 -20.56 -9.03 -29.49
N LEU A 324 -19.42 -8.96 -30.22
CA LEU A 324 -19.38 -8.65 -31.62
C LEU A 324 -19.94 -9.80 -32.48
N VAL A 325 -20.27 -10.93 -31.86
CA VAL A 325 -20.99 -12.03 -32.50
C VAL A 325 -22.48 -11.72 -32.42
N PRO A 326 -23.17 -11.46 -33.55
CA PRO A 326 -24.63 -11.34 -33.52
C PRO A 326 -25.18 -12.61 -32.87
N PRO A 327 -26.17 -12.51 -31.97
CA PRO A 327 -26.75 -13.69 -31.36
C PRO A 327 -27.17 -14.61 -32.47
N PRO A 328 -26.79 -15.90 -32.45
CA PRO A 328 -27.23 -16.84 -33.49
C PRO A 328 -28.74 -16.73 -33.51
N ALA A 329 -29.30 -16.40 -34.70
CA ALA A 329 -30.73 -16.38 -34.92
C ALA A 329 -31.28 -17.68 -34.32
N ALA A 330 -32.25 -17.56 -33.41
CA ALA A 330 -32.75 -18.65 -32.63
C ALA A 330 -33.07 -19.86 -33.53
N ALA A 331 -32.09 -20.70 -33.74
CA ALA A 331 -32.25 -22.01 -34.36
C ALA A 331 -33.08 -22.80 -33.31
N ARG A 332 -34.26 -23.17 -33.72
CA ARG A 332 -35.17 -24.03 -33.00
C ARG A 332 -34.40 -25.14 -32.32
N SER A 333 -34.64 -25.29 -31.04
CA SER A 333 -34.09 -26.31 -30.17
C SER A 333 -34.41 -27.72 -30.63
N ASP A 334 -33.57 -28.28 -31.48
CA ASP A 334 -33.37 -29.72 -31.59
C ASP A 334 -31.96 -30.02 -31.13
N GLY A 335 -31.85 -30.88 -30.12
CA GLY A 335 -30.68 -31.22 -29.39
C GLY A 335 -29.41 -31.41 -30.25
N SER A 336 -28.68 -30.33 -30.51
CA SER A 336 -27.45 -30.41 -31.26
C SER A 336 -26.27 -30.66 -30.33
N ILE A 337 -25.73 -31.85 -30.44
CA ILE A 337 -24.44 -32.26 -29.91
C ILE A 337 -23.37 -31.33 -30.51
N ALA A 338 -22.48 -30.78 -29.73
CA ALA A 338 -21.47 -29.75 -30.07
C ALA A 338 -20.52 -30.10 -31.25
N GLY A 339 -20.61 -31.28 -31.84
CA GLY A 339 -19.85 -31.69 -33.02
C GLY A 339 -20.56 -31.41 -34.35
N ARG A 340 -21.84 -31.09 -34.37
CA ARG A 340 -22.61 -30.93 -35.61
C ARG A 340 -22.39 -29.59 -36.29
N ASP A 341 -22.09 -28.55 -35.56
CA ASP A 341 -21.84 -27.20 -36.09
C ASP A 341 -20.52 -27.10 -36.87
N ALA A 342 -19.49 -27.81 -36.39
CA ALA A 342 -18.19 -27.82 -37.07
C ALA A 342 -18.28 -28.55 -38.43
N THR A 343 -19.04 -29.65 -38.52
CA THR A 343 -19.25 -30.39 -39.74
C THR A 343 -20.13 -29.62 -40.72
N ALA A 344 -21.15 -28.90 -40.30
CA ALA A 344 -21.97 -28.04 -41.13
C ALA A 344 -21.18 -26.84 -41.68
N GLY A 345 -20.28 -26.23 -40.88
CA GLY A 345 -19.37 -25.19 -41.32
C GLY A 345 -18.40 -25.70 -42.38
N PHE A 346 -17.84 -26.88 -42.20
CA PHE A 346 -16.94 -27.51 -43.14
C PHE A 346 -17.65 -27.89 -44.46
N VAL A 347 -18.85 -28.44 -44.40
CA VAL A 347 -19.67 -28.73 -45.58
C VAL A 347 -20.01 -27.46 -46.38
N ASN A 348 -20.32 -26.35 -45.70
CA ASN A 348 -20.56 -25.06 -46.36
C ASN A 348 -19.30 -24.50 -47.06
N LEU A 349 -18.13 -24.65 -46.45
CA LEU A 349 -16.85 -24.27 -47.04
C LEU A 349 -16.54 -25.11 -48.31
N LEU A 350 -16.74 -26.42 -48.22
CA LEU A 350 -16.55 -27.31 -49.37
C LEU A 350 -17.52 -26.97 -50.52
N ARG A 351 -18.81 -26.71 -50.20
CA ARG A 351 -19.83 -26.35 -51.17
C ARG A 351 -19.55 -25.02 -51.87
N ARG A 352 -18.84 -24.11 -51.22
CA ARG A 352 -18.47 -22.81 -51.79
C ARG A 352 -17.25 -22.87 -52.68
N ASN A 353 -16.30 -23.80 -52.41
CA ASN A 353 -15.02 -23.89 -53.10
C ASN A 353 -14.98 -24.96 -54.20
N ILE A 354 -15.87 -25.94 -54.17
CA ILE A 354 -15.88 -27.04 -55.13
C ILE A 354 -17.21 -27.07 -55.87
N ALA A 355 -17.19 -26.98 -57.18
CA ALA A 355 -18.41 -27.11 -57.99
C ALA A 355 -19.06 -28.48 -57.75
N PRO A 356 -20.39 -28.61 -57.58
CA PRO A 356 -21.06 -29.88 -57.30
C PRO A 356 -20.76 -31.00 -58.30
N ARG A 357 -20.49 -30.66 -59.55
CA ARG A 357 -20.12 -31.60 -60.60
C ARG A 357 -18.73 -32.22 -60.44
N ASP A 358 -17.82 -31.52 -59.73
CA ASP A 358 -16.42 -31.94 -59.55
C ASP A 358 -16.18 -32.60 -58.22
N LEU A 359 -17.16 -32.52 -57.32
CA LEU A 359 -17.07 -32.98 -55.91
C LEU A 359 -16.69 -34.46 -55.85
N LEU A 360 -17.29 -35.31 -56.65
CA LEU A 360 -17.04 -36.76 -56.65
C LEU A 360 -15.60 -37.07 -57.09
N ASN A 361 -15.07 -36.35 -58.06
CA ASN A 361 -13.69 -36.53 -58.53
C ASN A 361 -12.69 -36.11 -57.42
N VAL A 362 -12.92 -34.95 -56.76
CA VAL A 362 -12.04 -34.46 -55.73
C VAL A 362 -12.03 -35.40 -54.51
N ILE A 363 -13.21 -35.89 -54.08
CA ILE A 363 -13.31 -36.86 -52.99
C ILE A 363 -12.59 -38.16 -53.32
N PHE A 364 -12.75 -38.67 -54.54
CA PHE A 364 -12.12 -39.90 -54.99
C PHE A 364 -10.59 -39.77 -55.03
N ASP A 365 -10.09 -38.66 -55.59
CA ASP A 365 -8.64 -38.40 -55.67
C ASP A 365 -8.00 -38.25 -54.25
N GLU A 366 -8.65 -37.53 -53.34
CA GLU A 366 -8.17 -37.41 -51.95
C GLU A 366 -8.26 -38.75 -51.17
N TRP A 367 -9.31 -39.52 -51.42
CA TRP A 367 -9.45 -40.85 -50.84
C TRP A 367 -8.37 -41.79 -51.37
N THR A 368 -8.05 -41.78 -52.67
CA THR A 368 -7.00 -42.60 -53.26
C THR A 368 -5.62 -42.23 -52.68
N LYS A 369 -5.33 -40.93 -52.51
CA LYS A 369 -4.12 -40.47 -51.83
C LYS A 369 -4.03 -40.98 -50.40
N ALA A 370 -5.14 -40.92 -49.64
CA ALA A 370 -5.18 -41.41 -48.27
C ALA A 370 -4.98 -42.91 -48.17
N LEU A 371 -5.44 -43.70 -49.15
CA LEU A 371 -5.24 -45.13 -49.23
C LEU A 371 -3.80 -45.53 -49.51
N LEU A 372 -3.11 -44.79 -50.36
CA LEU A 372 -1.69 -45.03 -50.66
C LEU A 372 -0.80 -44.91 -49.40
N HIS A 373 -1.24 -44.18 -48.39
CA HIS A 373 -0.56 -44.07 -47.14
C HIS A 373 -0.91 -45.17 -46.10
N ARG A 374 -1.96 -45.98 -46.35
CA ARG A 374 -2.36 -47.12 -45.50
C ARG A 374 -1.88 -48.44 -46.09
N ARG A 375 -0.91 -49.06 -45.48
CA ARG A 375 -0.24 -50.33 -45.92
C ARG A 375 -1.15 -51.57 -46.04
N ASN A 376 -2.47 -51.50 -45.82
CA ASN A 376 -3.33 -52.68 -45.64
C ASN A 376 -4.62 -52.67 -46.48
N VAL A 377 -4.64 -52.04 -47.65
CA VAL A 377 -5.84 -52.08 -48.53
C VAL A 377 -5.63 -53.06 -49.67
N ARG A 378 -6.61 -53.97 -49.87
CA ARG A 378 -6.57 -54.96 -51.00
C ARG A 378 -6.69 -54.20 -52.30
N ILE A 379 -5.71 -54.40 -53.16
CA ILE A 379 -5.60 -53.77 -54.49
C ILE A 379 -6.86 -54.00 -55.34
N ALA A 380 -7.49 -55.20 -55.26
CA ALA A 380 -8.68 -55.55 -56.01
C ALA A 380 -9.94 -54.70 -55.72
N SER A 381 -10.08 -54.15 -54.49
CA SER A 381 -11.23 -53.27 -54.15
C SER A 381 -11.02 -51.84 -54.59
N VAL A 382 -9.79 -51.44 -54.78
CA VAL A 382 -9.43 -50.12 -55.32
C VAL A 382 -9.64 -50.13 -56.80
N ASP A 383 -9.24 -51.23 -57.54
CA ASP A 383 -9.44 -51.40 -58.93
C ASP A 383 -10.94 -51.41 -59.30
N HIS A 384 -11.78 -52.08 -58.48
CA HIS A 384 -13.22 -52.09 -58.66
C HIS A 384 -13.85 -50.67 -58.45
N ALA A 385 -13.42 -49.96 -57.48
CA ALA A 385 -13.89 -48.56 -57.20
C ALA A 385 -13.42 -47.64 -58.36
N GLN A 386 -12.23 -47.85 -58.89
CA GLN A 386 -11.73 -47.12 -60.06
C GLN A 386 -12.54 -47.39 -61.34
N THR A 387 -12.92 -48.66 -61.58
CA THR A 387 -13.77 -49.01 -62.71
C THR A 387 -15.16 -48.35 -62.63
N ILE A 388 -15.75 -48.29 -61.48
CA ILE A 388 -17.03 -47.58 -61.21
C ILE A 388 -16.87 -46.08 -61.55
N MET A 389 -15.77 -45.44 -61.07
CA MET A 389 -15.49 -44.04 -61.38
C MET A 389 -15.27 -43.76 -62.87
N GLU A 390 -14.54 -44.63 -63.62
CA GLU A 390 -14.32 -44.51 -65.01
C GLU A 390 -15.62 -44.64 -65.81
N THR A 391 -16.49 -45.58 -65.43
CA THR A 391 -17.82 -45.76 -66.02
C THR A 391 -18.71 -44.48 -65.84
N GLU A 392 -18.66 -43.85 -64.65
CA GLU A 392 -19.40 -42.60 -64.40
C GLU A 392 -18.81 -41.41 -65.17
N ARG A 393 -17.47 -41.35 -65.32
CA ARG A 393 -16.80 -40.30 -66.12
C ARG A 393 -17.13 -40.39 -67.58
N ALA A 394 -17.34 -41.61 -68.10
CA ALA A 394 -17.73 -41.85 -69.52
C ALA A 394 -19.18 -41.43 -69.82
N ARG A 395 -20.04 -41.24 -68.76
CA ARG A 395 -21.44 -40.80 -69.01
C ARG A 395 -21.50 -39.34 -69.40
N PRO A 396 -22.43 -38.94 -70.28
CA PRO A 396 -22.65 -37.53 -70.59
C PRO A 396 -23.09 -36.74 -69.37
N ALA A 397 -22.69 -35.48 -69.25
CA ALA A 397 -22.85 -34.66 -68.05
C ALA A 397 -24.28 -34.59 -67.49
N THR A 398 -25.29 -34.69 -68.36
CA THR A 398 -26.71 -34.69 -67.97
C THR A 398 -27.22 -36.02 -67.42
N ALA A 399 -26.50 -37.11 -67.65
CA ALA A 399 -26.86 -38.44 -67.17
C ALA A 399 -26.02 -38.94 -66.00
N ARG A 400 -25.10 -38.10 -65.44
CA ARG A 400 -24.24 -38.41 -64.27
C ARG A 400 -25.05 -38.40 -62.97
N GLN A 401 -24.83 -39.42 -62.18
CA GLN A 401 -25.51 -39.60 -60.90
C GLN A 401 -24.51 -39.71 -59.72
N PRO A 402 -23.86 -38.61 -59.30
CA PRO A 402 -22.72 -38.66 -58.45
C PRO A 402 -23.06 -39.23 -57.00
N VAL A 403 -24.31 -39.10 -56.58
CA VAL A 403 -24.73 -39.63 -55.28
C VAL A 403 -24.90 -41.13 -55.26
N GLN A 404 -25.41 -41.69 -56.40
CA GLN A 404 -25.51 -43.14 -56.60
C GLN A 404 -24.14 -43.79 -56.76
N THR A 405 -23.30 -43.21 -57.56
CA THR A 405 -21.93 -43.64 -57.77
C THR A 405 -21.12 -43.64 -56.49
N TYR A 406 -21.25 -42.60 -55.66
CA TYR A 406 -20.65 -42.56 -54.31
C TYR A 406 -21.15 -43.72 -53.42
N ARG A 407 -22.45 -44.02 -53.46
CA ARG A 407 -23.02 -45.12 -52.65
C ARG A 407 -22.54 -46.50 -53.13
N GLU A 408 -22.35 -46.68 -54.44
CA GLU A 408 -21.83 -47.92 -55.08
C GLU A 408 -20.36 -48.12 -54.71
N ILE A 409 -19.54 -47.09 -54.79
CA ILE A 409 -18.14 -47.11 -54.34
C ILE A 409 -18.07 -47.41 -52.84
N ALA A 410 -18.89 -46.74 -52.01
CA ALA A 410 -18.91 -46.98 -50.56
C ALA A 410 -19.34 -48.42 -50.20
N ARG A 411 -20.27 -49.02 -50.95
CA ARG A 411 -20.66 -50.44 -50.76
C ARG A 411 -19.56 -51.38 -51.19
N ALA A 412 -18.93 -51.17 -52.35
CA ALA A 412 -17.83 -51.97 -52.85
C ALA A 412 -16.66 -52.02 -51.81
N LEU A 413 -16.39 -50.90 -51.20
CA LEU A 413 -15.34 -50.80 -50.19
C LEU A 413 -15.72 -51.45 -48.86
N LYS A 414 -16.97 -51.29 -48.41
CA LYS A 414 -17.48 -51.89 -47.19
C LYS A 414 -17.59 -53.40 -47.24
N SER A 415 -17.90 -53.98 -48.44
CA SER A 415 -17.95 -55.41 -48.60
C SER A 415 -16.59 -56.10 -48.53
N SER A 416 -15.50 -55.34 -48.66
CA SER A 416 -14.12 -55.86 -48.56
C SER A 416 -13.58 -55.84 -47.12
N GLU A 417 -14.18 -55.06 -46.26
CA GLU A 417 -13.72 -54.88 -44.85
C GLU A 417 -14.29 -55.93 -43.88
N PHE A 418 -15.30 -56.71 -44.29
CA PHE A 418 -16.06 -57.62 -43.40
C PHE A 418 -15.85 -59.11 -43.68
N ARG A 419 -14.64 -59.54 -44.06
CA ARG A 419 -14.24 -60.95 -43.98
C ARG A 419 -12.98 -61.12 -43.13
N VAL A 420 -13.17 -61.04 -41.78
CA VAL A 420 -12.20 -61.58 -40.83
C VAL A 420 -12.42 -63.08 -40.77
N PRO A 421 -11.41 -63.94 -41.02
CA PRO A 421 -11.51 -65.39 -40.76
C PRO A 421 -11.53 -65.58 -39.22
N SER A 422 -12.58 -66.23 -38.76
CA SER A 422 -12.69 -66.76 -37.42
C SER A 422 -11.71 -67.91 -37.25
N SER A 423 -10.55 -67.68 -36.63
CA SER A 423 -9.73 -68.72 -36.03
C SER A 423 -8.93 -68.12 -34.87
N GLU A 424 -9.21 -68.73 -33.71
CA GLU A 424 -8.38 -68.84 -32.55
C GLU A 424 -8.12 -67.60 -31.68
N LEU A 425 -8.94 -67.45 -30.62
CA LEU A 425 -8.47 -66.94 -29.33
C LEU A 425 -9.23 -67.66 -28.21
N SER A 426 -8.52 -68.59 -27.57
CA SER A 426 -8.88 -69.20 -26.28
C SER A 426 -8.88 -68.15 -25.20
N PRO A 427 -9.74 -68.26 -24.16
CA PRO A 427 -9.80 -67.34 -23.08
C PRO A 427 -8.71 -67.69 -22.02
N SER A 428 -7.76 -66.79 -21.84
CA SER A 428 -6.82 -66.84 -20.70
C SER A 428 -7.23 -65.79 -19.69
N ALA A 429 -7.36 -66.29 -18.46
CA ALA A 429 -7.76 -65.64 -17.23
C ALA A 429 -7.05 -64.32 -16.91
N TYR A 430 -7.84 -63.33 -16.49
CA TYR A 430 -7.34 -62.26 -15.65
C TYR A 430 -8.21 -62.18 -14.38
N GLN A 431 -7.59 -62.54 -13.28
CA GLN A 431 -8.09 -62.42 -11.91
C GLN A 431 -8.22 -60.94 -11.52
N THR A 432 -9.37 -60.63 -11.03
CA THR A 432 -9.68 -59.41 -10.28
C THR A 432 -8.98 -59.42 -8.93
N THR A 433 -8.17 -58.42 -8.66
CA THR A 433 -7.80 -58.01 -7.30
C THR A 433 -8.38 -56.65 -7.00
N LYS A 434 -9.34 -56.61 -6.06
CA LYS A 434 -9.78 -55.40 -5.35
C LYS A 434 -8.70 -55.00 -4.35
N PRO A 435 -8.43 -53.71 -4.13
CA PRO A 435 -7.93 -53.23 -2.85
C PRO A 435 -9.05 -52.67 -2.01
N GLY A 436 -9.11 -53.20 -0.77
CA GLY A 436 -10.06 -52.77 0.24
C GLY A 436 -9.74 -51.41 0.84
N ALA A 437 -10.79 -50.85 1.42
CA ALA A 437 -10.79 -49.74 2.33
C ALA A 437 -10.15 -50.09 3.68
N GLN A 438 -9.48 -49.10 4.27
CA GLN A 438 -9.29 -48.82 5.72
C GLN A 438 -8.19 -47.74 5.80
N ILE A 439 -8.27 -46.66 6.46
CA ILE A 439 -8.89 -46.05 7.65
C ILE A 439 -8.78 -44.52 7.44
#